data_a4b3c7a11edec917098eae9b311afbcd
#
_entry.id   a4b3c7a11edec917098eae9b311afbcd
#
_cell.length_a   1.000
_cell.length_b   1.000
_cell.length_c   1.000
_cell.angle_alpha   90.00
_cell.angle_beta   90.00
_cell.angle_gamma   90.00
#
_symmetry.space_group_name_H-M   'P 1'
#
loop_
_entity.id
_entity.type
_entity.pdbx_description
1 polymer ?
#
loop_
_entity_poly.entity_id
_entity_poly.type
_entity_poly.pdbx_seq_one_letter_code
_entity_poly.pdbx_strand_id
1 'polypeptide(L)'
;MTKSKIGDCNYCDAKKVEIYGGWTTFADKRCAKCESKRRTAIQIKRAGERAKEKPTFAYKPVYKTITTGLAEKREKDKELNEKIWATRPHICDNCGGRLPATPIKSFFSHLLSKGAHDDLRHDPENVVLSCVPCHNLWEFGKNRETMATYQKHIAYMVSKGFVPKDL
;
A
#
# COMPACT_ATOMS: atom_id res chain seq x y z
N MET A 1 -9.09 -11.87 -30.93
CA MET A 1 -10.55 -11.59 -30.86
C MET A 1 -11.29 -12.83 -31.34
N THR A 2 -11.92 -13.57 -30.46
CA THR A 2 -12.71 -14.76 -30.80
C THR A 2 -14.02 -14.31 -31.41
N LYS A 3 -14.29 -14.76 -32.65
CA LYS A 3 -15.53 -14.45 -33.38
C LYS A 3 -16.71 -15.02 -32.58
N SER A 4 -17.64 -14.16 -32.14
CA SER A 4 -18.91 -14.59 -31.57
C SER A 4 -19.74 -15.32 -32.64
N LYS A 5 -20.33 -16.47 -32.30
CA LYS A 5 -21.24 -17.20 -33.17
C LYS A 5 -22.67 -16.83 -32.79
N ILE A 6 -23.50 -16.60 -33.78
CA ILE A 6 -24.94 -16.34 -33.58
C ILE A 6 -25.67 -17.70 -33.55
N GLY A 7 -26.57 -17.88 -32.60
CA GLY A 7 -27.36 -19.11 -32.47
C GLY A 7 -28.40 -18.99 -31.34
N ASP A 8 -29.09 -20.08 -31.06
CA ASP A 8 -30.11 -20.14 -30.04
C ASP A 8 -29.48 -20.51 -28.67
N CYS A 9 -29.98 -19.88 -27.61
CA CYS A 9 -29.46 -20.12 -26.25
C CYS A 9 -30.11 -21.39 -25.69
N ASN A 10 -29.31 -22.33 -25.18
CA ASN A 10 -29.83 -23.60 -24.60
C ASN A 10 -30.46 -23.38 -23.18
N TYR A 11 -30.40 -22.20 -22.63
CA TYR A 11 -30.77 -21.92 -21.23
C TYR A 11 -31.89 -20.88 -21.10
N CYS A 12 -32.34 -20.28 -22.19
CA CYS A 12 -33.50 -19.38 -22.25
C CYS A 12 -34.03 -19.37 -23.70
N ASP A 13 -35.21 -18.80 -23.91
CA ASP A 13 -35.91 -18.78 -25.20
C ASP A 13 -35.32 -17.78 -26.21
N ALA A 14 -34.17 -17.18 -25.90
CA ALA A 14 -33.52 -16.22 -26.78
C ALA A 14 -32.94 -16.91 -28.03
N LYS A 15 -33.43 -16.47 -29.19
CA LYS A 15 -33.03 -17.01 -30.52
C LYS A 15 -32.14 -15.98 -31.24
N LYS A 16 -31.23 -16.50 -32.10
CA LYS A 16 -30.32 -15.67 -32.94
C LYS A 16 -29.53 -14.64 -32.15
N VAL A 17 -29.04 -14.97 -30.97
CA VAL A 17 -28.22 -14.13 -30.11
C VAL A 17 -26.76 -14.53 -30.16
N GLU A 18 -25.88 -13.61 -29.75
CA GLU A 18 -24.46 -13.93 -29.56
C GLU A 18 -24.30 -15.00 -28.47
N ILE A 19 -23.55 -16.04 -28.79
CA ILE A 19 -23.36 -17.21 -27.93
C ILE A 19 -21.94 -17.25 -27.40
N TYR A 20 -21.83 -17.46 -26.11
CA TYR A 20 -20.59 -17.63 -25.39
C TYR A 20 -20.51 -19.09 -24.89
N GLY A 21 -19.50 -19.81 -25.29
CA GLY A 21 -19.28 -21.19 -24.86
C GLY A 21 -17.88 -21.68 -25.14
N GLY A 22 -17.45 -22.66 -24.37
CA GLY A 22 -16.13 -23.30 -24.53
C GLY A 22 -16.09 -24.16 -25.81
N TRP A 23 -14.89 -24.33 -26.37
CA TRP A 23 -14.60 -24.95 -27.67
C TRP A 23 -14.88 -26.46 -27.74
N THR A 24 -15.27 -27.10 -26.65
CA THR A 24 -15.22 -28.58 -26.55
C THR A 24 -16.55 -29.29 -26.52
N THR A 25 -17.69 -28.63 -26.34
CA THR A 25 -18.99 -29.31 -26.38
C THR A 25 -20.10 -28.40 -26.91
N PHE A 26 -20.83 -28.91 -27.90
CA PHE A 26 -22.06 -28.31 -28.48
C PHE A 26 -23.17 -28.06 -27.43
N ALA A 27 -22.99 -28.56 -26.20
CA ALA A 27 -23.98 -28.54 -25.13
C ALA A 27 -24.10 -27.21 -24.37
N ASP A 28 -23.14 -26.29 -24.50
CA ASP A 28 -23.02 -25.13 -23.60
C ASP A 28 -23.22 -23.78 -24.30
N LYS A 29 -24.17 -23.71 -25.24
CA LYS A 29 -24.52 -22.46 -25.93
C LYS A 29 -25.31 -21.53 -24.99
N ARG A 30 -24.71 -20.48 -24.48
CA ARG A 30 -25.35 -19.48 -23.59
C ARG A 30 -25.32 -18.09 -24.18
N CYS A 31 -26.42 -17.38 -24.13
CA CYS A 31 -26.41 -15.93 -24.40
C CYS A 31 -25.70 -15.16 -23.27
N ALA A 32 -25.33 -13.91 -23.51
CA ALA A 32 -24.64 -13.06 -22.54
C ALA A 32 -25.33 -13.00 -21.17
N LYS A 33 -26.64 -12.92 -21.14
CA LYS A 33 -27.46 -12.90 -19.90
C LYS A 33 -27.36 -14.19 -19.11
N CYS A 34 -27.44 -15.34 -19.78
CA CYS A 34 -27.31 -16.66 -19.13
C CYS A 34 -25.89 -16.94 -18.69
N GLU A 35 -24.88 -16.54 -19.46
CA GLU A 35 -23.48 -16.66 -19.07
C GLU A 35 -23.15 -15.75 -17.87
N SER A 36 -23.66 -14.51 -17.83
CA SER A 36 -23.50 -13.62 -16.68
C SER A 36 -24.09 -14.23 -15.39
N LYS A 37 -25.33 -14.75 -15.47
CA LYS A 37 -25.96 -15.45 -14.33
C LYS A 37 -25.12 -16.65 -13.85
N ARG A 38 -24.59 -17.45 -14.79
CA ARG A 38 -23.71 -18.58 -14.45
C ARG A 38 -22.44 -18.13 -13.74
N ARG A 39 -21.77 -17.09 -14.24
CA ARG A 39 -20.55 -16.54 -13.63
C ARG A 39 -20.81 -16.02 -12.22
N THR A 40 -21.91 -15.29 -12.03
CA THR A 40 -22.31 -14.80 -10.71
C THR A 40 -22.57 -15.97 -9.74
N ALA A 41 -23.30 -17.00 -10.18
CA ALA A 41 -23.56 -18.18 -9.34
C ALA A 41 -22.27 -18.91 -8.94
N ILE A 42 -21.29 -19.04 -9.86
CA ILE A 42 -19.98 -19.64 -9.57
C ILE A 42 -19.20 -18.77 -8.56
N GLN A 43 -19.23 -17.46 -8.71
CA GLN A 43 -18.56 -16.54 -7.78
C GLN A 43 -19.15 -16.64 -6.37
N ILE A 44 -20.48 -16.67 -6.26
CA ILE A 44 -21.18 -16.83 -4.96
C ILE A 44 -20.80 -18.16 -4.31
N LYS A 45 -20.82 -19.27 -5.09
CA LYS A 45 -20.42 -20.59 -4.61
C LYS A 45 -18.98 -20.59 -4.08
N ARG A 46 -18.02 -20.08 -4.87
CA ARG A 46 -16.60 -19.99 -4.49
C ARG A 46 -16.39 -19.10 -3.27
N ALA A 47 -17.14 -17.98 -3.15
CA ALA A 47 -17.08 -17.13 -1.97
C ALA A 47 -17.58 -17.85 -0.71
N GLY A 48 -18.67 -18.63 -0.84
CA GLY A 48 -19.20 -19.45 0.25
C GLY A 48 -18.24 -20.60 0.66
N GLU A 49 -17.57 -21.22 -0.29
CA GLU A 49 -16.55 -22.24 -0.02
C GLU A 49 -15.34 -21.63 0.70
N ARG A 50 -14.82 -20.49 0.21
CA ARG A 50 -13.72 -19.76 0.87
C ARG A 50 -14.08 -19.26 2.27
N ALA A 51 -15.35 -18.92 2.52
CA ALA A 51 -15.81 -18.53 3.85
C ALA A 51 -15.82 -19.71 4.84
N LYS A 52 -16.08 -20.93 4.34
CA LYS A 52 -16.03 -22.17 5.14
C LYS A 52 -14.60 -22.65 5.41
N GLU A 53 -13.68 -22.41 4.45
CA GLU A 53 -12.27 -22.82 4.55
C GLU A 53 -11.40 -21.83 5.33
N LYS A 54 -11.91 -20.64 5.65
CA LYS A 54 -11.15 -19.75 6.53
C LYS A 54 -11.00 -20.45 7.88
N PRO A 55 -9.77 -20.86 8.25
CA PRO A 55 -9.56 -21.33 9.58
C PRO A 55 -10.04 -20.22 10.51
N THR A 56 -10.91 -20.53 11.43
CA THR A 56 -11.15 -19.68 12.61
C THR A 56 -9.84 -19.67 13.38
N PHE A 57 -8.87 -18.88 12.91
CA PHE A 57 -7.78 -18.48 13.77
C PHE A 57 -8.49 -17.75 14.91
N ALA A 58 -8.67 -18.47 16.00
CA ALA A 58 -8.92 -17.84 17.28
C ALA A 58 -7.68 -16.99 17.53
N TYR A 59 -7.73 -15.75 17.04
CA TYR A 59 -6.72 -14.74 17.27
C TYR A 59 -6.75 -14.49 18.78
N LYS A 60 -5.93 -15.26 19.48
CA LYS A 60 -5.64 -14.92 20.88
C LYS A 60 -4.92 -13.59 20.81
N PRO A 61 -5.53 -12.51 21.29
CA PRO A 61 -4.87 -11.22 21.24
C PRO A 61 -3.63 -11.27 22.11
N VAL A 62 -2.47 -11.47 21.47
CA VAL A 62 -1.13 -11.30 22.10
C VAL A 62 -0.88 -9.81 22.39
N TYR A 63 -1.95 -9.00 22.41
CA TYR A 63 -1.88 -7.53 22.41
C TYR A 63 -1.52 -6.90 23.76
N LYS A 64 -1.54 -7.63 24.89
CA LYS A 64 -1.35 -6.96 26.19
C LYS A 64 0.08 -6.51 26.48
N THR A 65 1.08 -7.14 25.85
CA THR A 65 2.50 -6.81 26.12
C THR A 65 3.13 -5.89 25.04
N ILE A 66 2.56 -5.90 23.83
CA ILE A 66 3.07 -5.07 22.72
C ILE A 66 2.53 -3.63 22.80
N THR A 67 1.37 -3.42 23.44
CA THR A 67 0.69 -2.11 23.45
C THR A 67 1.39 -1.06 24.30
N THR A 68 2.02 -1.41 25.41
CA THR A 68 2.74 -0.45 26.25
C THR A 68 3.97 0.11 25.53
N GLY A 69 4.83 -0.74 24.99
CA GLY A 69 6.02 -0.27 24.24
C GLY A 69 5.69 0.51 22.97
N LEU A 70 4.59 0.20 22.28
CA LEU A 70 4.14 0.97 21.11
C LEU A 70 3.53 2.32 21.49
N ALA A 71 2.84 2.41 22.61
CA ALA A 71 2.29 3.68 23.10
C ALA A 71 3.42 4.65 23.49
N GLU A 72 4.43 4.18 24.21
CA GLU A 72 5.61 4.97 24.56
C GLU A 72 6.38 5.44 23.32
N LYS A 73 6.59 4.56 22.33
CA LYS A 73 7.24 4.93 21.06
C LYS A 73 6.47 6.01 20.31
N ARG A 74 5.14 5.93 20.30
CA ARG A 74 4.29 6.93 19.65
C ARG A 74 4.32 8.29 20.36
N GLU A 75 4.38 8.30 21.67
CA GLU A 75 4.51 9.55 22.42
C GLU A 75 5.88 10.20 22.17
N LYS A 76 6.96 9.43 22.21
CA LYS A 76 8.31 9.91 21.82
C LYS A 76 8.37 10.39 20.36
N ASP A 77 7.69 9.71 19.42
CA ASP A 77 7.56 10.20 18.04
C ASP A 77 6.89 11.58 17.99
N LYS A 78 5.85 11.78 18.81
CA LYS A 78 5.12 13.04 18.86
C LYS A 78 5.99 14.15 19.45
N GLU A 79 6.63 13.92 20.58
CA GLU A 79 7.56 14.86 21.20
C GLU A 79 8.68 15.27 20.24
N LEU A 80 9.27 14.30 19.53
CA LEU A 80 10.30 14.55 18.53
C LEU A 80 9.76 15.43 17.39
N ASN A 81 8.59 15.11 16.86
CA ASN A 81 7.97 15.85 15.76
C ASN A 81 7.64 17.29 16.18
N GLU A 82 7.12 17.50 17.39
CA GLU A 82 6.84 18.82 17.95
C GLU A 82 8.13 19.64 18.11
N LYS A 83 9.20 19.03 18.61
CA LYS A 83 10.51 19.67 18.73
C LYS A 83 11.08 20.06 17.36
N ILE A 84 11.04 19.17 16.39
CA ILE A 84 11.52 19.43 15.01
C ILE A 84 10.71 20.57 14.41
N TRP A 85 9.38 20.54 14.56
CA TRP A 85 8.49 21.57 14.02
C TRP A 85 8.76 22.94 14.65
N ALA A 86 9.00 23.01 15.95
CA ALA A 86 9.29 24.26 16.66
C ALA A 86 10.66 24.87 16.31
N THR A 87 11.64 24.03 15.90
CA THR A 87 13.03 24.47 15.74
C THR A 87 13.49 24.64 14.31
N ARG A 88 12.77 24.04 13.32
CA ARG A 88 13.17 24.07 11.91
C ARG A 88 12.26 24.95 11.07
N PRO A 89 12.78 25.55 9.98
CA PRO A 89 11.94 26.23 8.99
C PRO A 89 10.90 25.28 8.41
N HIS A 90 9.65 25.70 8.26
CA HIS A 90 8.57 24.92 7.69
C HIS A 90 8.68 24.87 6.16
N ILE A 91 9.73 24.22 5.68
CA ILE A 91 10.09 24.09 4.27
C ILE A 91 10.40 22.61 3.98
N CYS A 92 9.95 22.13 2.83
CA CYS A 92 10.26 20.78 2.38
C CYS A 92 11.74 20.66 2.03
N ASP A 93 12.44 19.73 2.69
CA ASP A 93 13.87 19.48 2.47
C ASP A 93 14.21 18.97 1.07
N ASN A 94 13.21 18.45 0.33
CA ASN A 94 13.41 17.97 -1.03
C ASN A 94 13.15 19.02 -2.10
N CYS A 95 11.97 19.67 -2.09
CA CYS A 95 11.57 20.59 -3.16
C CYS A 95 11.63 22.06 -2.78
N GLY A 96 11.99 22.41 -1.53
CA GLY A 96 12.03 23.79 -1.04
C GLY A 96 10.66 24.45 -0.85
N GLY A 97 9.56 23.73 -1.11
CA GLY A 97 8.20 24.26 -0.97
C GLY A 97 7.81 24.51 0.48
N ARG A 98 7.05 25.59 0.74
CA ARG A 98 6.53 25.87 2.08
C ARG A 98 5.54 24.82 2.54
N LEU A 99 5.67 24.41 3.78
CA LEU A 99 4.72 23.53 4.45
C LEU A 99 3.60 24.35 5.11
N PRO A 100 2.36 23.82 5.19
CA PRO A 100 1.26 24.43 5.91
C PRO A 100 1.62 24.71 7.38
N ALA A 101 0.97 25.72 7.99
CA ALA A 101 1.25 26.09 9.39
C ALA A 101 0.95 24.97 10.40
N THR A 102 -0.03 24.12 10.10
CA THR A 102 -0.40 22.99 10.97
C THR A 102 0.33 21.73 10.51
N PRO A 103 1.17 21.11 11.37
CA PRO A 103 1.91 19.92 11.01
C PRO A 103 1.00 18.70 10.93
N ILE A 104 1.30 17.83 9.99
CA ILE A 104 0.72 16.47 9.89
C ILE A 104 1.84 15.43 9.91
N LYS A 105 1.51 14.19 10.28
CA LYS A 105 2.51 13.12 10.44
C LYS A 105 3.36 12.87 9.20
N SER A 106 2.79 13.00 8.01
CA SER A 106 3.51 12.83 6.74
C SER A 106 4.48 13.97 6.38
N PHE A 107 4.57 15.03 7.18
CA PHE A 107 5.64 16.01 7.00
C PHE A 107 6.97 15.54 7.59
N PHE A 108 6.97 14.53 8.44
CA PHE A 108 8.16 14.00 9.11
C PHE A 108 8.58 12.68 8.46
N SER A 109 9.49 12.76 7.50
CA SER A 109 10.04 11.59 6.81
C SER A 109 11.34 11.14 7.49
N HIS A 110 11.50 9.83 7.68
CA HIS A 110 12.74 9.28 8.21
C HIS A 110 13.69 8.91 7.07
N LEU A 111 14.95 9.33 7.19
CA LEU A 111 16.01 8.95 6.25
C LEU A 111 16.24 7.44 6.30
N LEU A 112 16.40 6.89 7.50
CA LEU A 112 16.42 5.45 7.76
C LEU A 112 15.08 5.04 8.40
N SER A 113 14.44 4.03 7.82
CA SER A 113 13.11 3.58 8.21
C SER A 113 13.04 3.19 9.69
N LYS A 114 12.03 3.70 10.40
CA LYS A 114 11.73 3.38 11.81
C LYS A 114 11.59 1.89 12.12
N GLY A 115 11.16 1.11 11.13
CA GLY A 115 10.95 -0.32 11.30
C GLY A 115 12.23 -1.13 11.19
N ALA A 116 13.19 -0.66 10.37
CA ALA A 116 14.48 -1.33 10.17
C ALA A 116 15.53 -0.86 11.20
N HIS A 117 15.44 0.38 11.68
CA HIS A 117 16.40 1.04 12.56
C HIS A 117 15.68 1.67 13.74
N ASP A 118 15.18 0.82 14.66
CA ASP A 118 14.40 1.27 15.82
C ASP A 118 15.24 2.09 16.82
N ASP A 119 16.53 1.82 16.88
CA ASP A 119 17.53 2.57 17.64
C ASP A 119 17.73 4.02 17.14
N LEU A 120 17.54 4.25 15.84
CA LEU A 120 17.64 5.58 15.22
C LEU A 120 16.28 6.28 15.04
N ARG A 121 15.21 5.67 15.53
CA ARG A 121 13.84 6.14 15.36
C ARG A 121 13.62 7.55 15.89
N HIS A 122 14.24 7.86 17.03
CA HIS A 122 14.07 9.15 17.72
C HIS A 122 15.28 10.08 17.58
N ASP A 123 16.16 9.78 16.61
CA ASP A 123 17.25 10.66 16.26
C ASP A 123 16.72 11.85 15.41
N PRO A 124 16.86 13.11 15.87
CA PRO A 124 16.40 14.26 15.10
C PRO A 124 17.08 14.39 13.73
N GLU A 125 18.32 13.93 13.58
CA GLU A 125 19.05 13.95 12.32
C GLU A 125 18.50 12.95 11.32
N ASN A 126 17.84 11.87 11.80
CA ASN A 126 17.15 10.90 10.97
C ASN A 126 15.84 11.42 10.36
N VAL A 127 15.36 12.60 10.78
CA VAL A 127 14.07 13.15 10.33
C VAL A 127 14.27 14.37 9.45
N VAL A 128 13.67 14.36 8.27
CA VAL A 128 13.60 15.50 7.34
C VAL A 128 12.15 15.97 7.20
N LEU A 129 11.97 17.27 6.95
CA LEU A 129 10.66 17.84 6.65
C LEU A 129 10.33 17.65 5.17
N SER A 130 9.17 17.10 4.86
CA SER A 130 8.75 16.82 3.50
C SER A 130 7.29 17.21 3.27
N CYS A 131 6.97 17.79 2.11
CA CYS A 131 5.58 17.91 1.69
C CYS A 131 5.01 16.54 1.34
N VAL A 132 3.68 16.38 1.33
CA VAL A 132 3.03 15.08 1.09
C VAL A 132 3.48 14.41 -0.22
N PRO A 133 3.58 15.10 -1.37
CA PRO A 133 4.10 14.50 -2.61
C PRO A 133 5.54 13.97 -2.45
N CYS A 134 6.44 14.75 -1.82
CA CYS A 134 7.83 14.33 -1.62
C CYS A 134 7.94 13.18 -0.60
N HIS A 135 7.13 13.19 0.46
CA HIS A 135 7.04 12.09 1.41
C HIS A 135 6.61 10.78 0.72
N ASN A 136 5.57 10.83 -0.11
CA ASN A 136 5.10 9.65 -0.84
C ASN A 136 6.15 9.14 -1.84
N LEU A 137 6.86 10.04 -2.51
CA LEU A 137 7.95 9.67 -3.40
C LEU A 137 9.11 9.02 -2.63
N TRP A 138 9.42 9.53 -1.43
CA TRP A 138 10.45 8.97 -0.55
C TRP A 138 10.08 7.58 -0.03
N GLU A 139 8.86 7.40 0.48
CA GLU A 139 8.43 6.14 1.08
C GLU A 139 8.13 5.03 0.03
N PHE A 140 7.53 5.39 -1.10
CA PHE A 140 6.96 4.45 -2.06
C PHE A 140 7.51 4.60 -3.48
N GLY A 141 8.30 5.63 -3.78
CA GLY A 141 8.87 5.88 -5.09
C GLY A 141 10.01 4.94 -5.45
N LYS A 142 10.24 4.77 -6.76
CA LYS A 142 11.33 3.94 -7.29
C LYS A 142 12.62 4.70 -7.55
N ASN A 143 12.57 6.04 -7.63
CA ASN A 143 13.69 6.90 -8.05
C ASN A 143 14.09 7.86 -6.93
N ARG A 144 14.31 7.32 -5.73
CA ARG A 144 14.70 8.12 -4.54
C ARG A 144 16.02 8.87 -4.74
N GLU A 145 16.92 8.28 -5.54
CA GLU A 145 18.23 8.83 -5.89
C GLU A 145 18.18 10.19 -6.60
N THR A 146 17.05 10.52 -7.23
CA THR A 146 16.84 11.82 -7.88
C THR A 146 16.40 12.92 -6.90
N MET A 147 16.11 12.58 -5.66
CA MET A 147 15.62 13.51 -4.65
C MET A 147 16.78 14.22 -3.94
N ALA A 148 16.63 15.52 -3.64
CA ALA A 148 17.63 16.26 -2.86
C ALA A 148 17.86 15.66 -1.46
N THR A 149 16.83 15.05 -0.86
CA THR A 149 16.91 14.34 0.42
C THR A 149 17.76 13.06 0.34
N TYR A 150 18.01 12.51 -0.86
CA TYR A 150 18.84 11.32 -1.02
C TYR A 150 20.29 11.55 -0.57
N GLN A 151 20.86 12.71 -0.89
CA GLN A 151 22.21 13.04 -0.44
C GLN A 151 22.30 13.14 1.10
N LYS A 152 21.25 13.69 1.74
CA LYS A 152 21.14 13.70 3.21
C LYS A 152 21.05 12.27 3.78
N HIS A 153 20.31 11.40 3.12
CA HIS A 153 20.21 9.98 3.50
C HIS A 153 21.57 9.29 3.45
N ILE A 154 22.33 9.44 2.36
CA ILE A 154 23.66 8.85 2.22
C ILE A 154 24.62 9.40 3.30
N ALA A 155 24.65 10.72 3.48
CA ALA A 155 25.50 11.34 4.50
C ALA A 155 25.13 10.85 5.91
N TYR A 156 23.85 10.74 6.23
CA TYR A 156 23.38 10.21 7.50
C TYR A 156 23.75 8.73 7.68
N MET A 157 23.56 7.88 6.67
CA MET A 157 24.00 6.49 6.71
C MET A 157 25.48 6.36 7.05
N VAL A 158 26.32 7.08 6.33
CA VAL A 158 27.77 7.06 6.56
C VAL A 158 28.11 7.53 7.97
N SER A 159 27.48 8.60 8.47
CA SER A 159 27.71 9.09 9.84
C SER A 159 27.36 8.09 10.93
N LYS A 160 26.45 7.15 10.64
CA LYS A 160 26.03 6.07 11.55
C LYS A 160 26.80 4.76 11.30
N GLY A 161 27.81 4.77 10.44
CA GLY A 161 28.64 3.59 10.14
C GLY A 161 28.03 2.59 9.16
N PHE A 162 26.96 2.95 8.46
CA PHE A 162 26.39 2.11 7.40
C PHE A 162 27.13 2.35 6.08
N VAL A 163 27.42 1.27 5.35
CA VAL A 163 28.01 1.36 4.01
C VAL A 163 26.86 1.31 2.99
N PRO A 164 26.64 2.35 2.20
CA PRO A 164 25.69 2.29 1.08
C PRO A 164 26.10 1.18 0.10
N LYS A 165 25.13 0.34 -0.31
CA LYS A 165 25.41 -0.80 -1.19
C LYS A 165 25.75 -0.42 -2.63
N ASP A 166 25.54 0.85 -3.01
CA ASP A 166 25.60 1.35 -4.39
C ASP A 166 26.54 2.57 -4.55
N LEU A 167 27.58 2.67 -3.75
CA LEU A 167 28.68 3.61 -3.93
C LEU A 167 29.88 2.95 -4.57
#